data_e8a5a68781fe3ce91a6ed2c408f181dd
#
_entry.id   e8a5a68781fe3ce91a6ed2c408f181dd
#
_cell.length_a   1.000
_cell.length_b   1.000
_cell.length_c   1.000
_cell.angle_alpha   90.00
_cell.angle_beta   90.00
_cell.angle_gamma   90.00
#
_symmetry.space_group_name_H-M   'P 1'
#
loop_
_entity.id
_entity.type
_entity.pdbx_description
1 polymer ?
#
loop_
_entity_poly.entity_id
_entity_poly.type
_entity_poly.pdbx_seq_one_letter_code
_entity_poly.pdbx_strand_id
1 'polypeptide(L)'
;SANSRKTNGIIGDNDDLLATAVNSPTDHFMASASEAMACRVLTEDNPRLANFALEMAEEDWKYGLEGLTELKTPEDQPVFRGTFDAGFVEHDVASCGILASVELWKVTQNKLYINKAFEWAQLIVNSQRRTKPDWDIPFTGFFYTSTNKDHIVHYVHRGNEQGPILALSQLCALFPDHPDWMAWYSVVVLHSEYQKKIAKYTEPYGVMPASIYHDQEYLLAPESRRQAFQQQVLNGIPLGKGYYLRRFPVWMDYRGHFGVILPQAQALIYAAKLRGDMESANLAQHQLEWVIGRNPFSQSTMWGEGYDFAPLYSVMSGDMVGGLPVGIQTRGDSDVPYWPVQNTWTYKEIWVRPVIRWLWLMNDMAGPAHLELRTDYPVEMENLTTGQKILANENGFTGLINLSIPEGDYRIKCKNEEYYRTFLPASSYRLDLCLGKVRDYQVSVNSTNKGDIIIRANALGEGNHQFRIRTSNLTLSHPEKTLTLKNGNSGSVEWRCRITNSDMPWVAVIIPDNDHSLRKEIHGAAWE
;
A
#
# COMPACT_ATOMS: atom_id res chain seq x y z
N SER A 1 7.97 0.93 31.96
CA SER A 1 7.83 0.99 33.40
C SER A 1 6.98 2.20 33.73
N ALA A 2 5.74 1.97 34.14
CA ALA A 2 4.95 3.02 34.73
C ALA A 2 5.74 3.54 35.94
N ASN A 3 6.30 4.71 35.81
CA ASN A 3 6.86 5.40 36.97
C ASN A 3 5.72 5.59 37.96
N SER A 4 5.76 4.87 39.06
CA SER A 4 4.77 4.91 40.14
C SER A 4 4.86 6.19 40.98
N ARG A 5 5.25 7.31 40.40
CA ARG A 5 5.09 8.61 41.06
C ARG A 5 3.60 8.90 41.12
N LYS A 6 3.06 8.70 42.28
CA LYS A 6 1.70 9.14 42.60
C LYS A 6 1.81 10.63 42.90
N THR A 7 1.07 11.43 42.18
CA THR A 7 0.89 12.84 42.55
C THR A 7 -0.09 12.91 43.71
N ASN A 8 0.07 13.91 44.57
CA ASN A 8 -0.85 14.17 45.69
C ASN A 8 -2.14 14.87 45.25
N GLY A 9 -2.26 15.22 43.95
CA GLY A 9 -3.42 15.90 43.38
C GLY A 9 -3.41 17.43 43.57
N ILE A 10 -2.33 17.99 44.06
CA ILE A 10 -2.13 19.45 44.16
C ILE A 10 -1.32 19.90 42.96
N ILE A 11 -1.90 20.73 42.11
CA ILE A 11 -1.25 21.24 40.90
C ILE A 11 -0.24 22.32 41.25
N GLY A 12 0.98 22.23 40.74
CA GLY A 12 2.05 23.22 40.88
C GLY A 12 3.10 22.90 41.91
N ASP A 13 3.11 21.70 42.49
CA ASP A 13 4.14 21.25 43.41
C ASP A 13 5.17 20.29 42.78
N ASN A 14 6.13 19.83 43.60
CA ASN A 14 7.29 19.08 43.11
C ASN A 14 7.01 17.63 42.72
N ASP A 15 5.82 17.10 42.94
CA ASP A 15 5.47 15.73 42.54
C ASP A 15 4.62 15.69 41.24
N ASP A 16 4.31 16.84 40.65
CA ASP A 16 3.65 16.95 39.39
C ASP A 16 4.48 16.35 38.26
N LEU A 17 3.80 15.58 37.40
CA LEU A 17 4.37 15.10 36.15
C LEU A 17 4.24 16.21 35.10
N LEU A 18 5.33 16.86 34.79
CA LEU A 18 5.40 17.82 33.70
C LEU A 18 5.44 17.06 32.38
N ALA A 19 4.43 17.24 31.57
CA ALA A 19 4.43 16.80 30.18
C ALA A 19 4.83 17.98 29.28
N THR A 20 5.87 17.82 28.51
CA THR A 20 6.22 18.78 27.45
C THR A 20 5.46 18.39 26.19
N ALA A 21 4.63 19.27 25.68
CA ALA A 21 4.03 19.10 24.38
C ALA A 21 5.13 19.18 23.31
N VAL A 22 5.19 18.17 22.44
CA VAL A 22 6.09 18.16 21.29
C VAL A 22 5.23 18.28 20.05
N ASN A 23 5.53 19.23 19.17
CA ASN A 23 4.87 19.31 17.87
C ASN A 23 5.33 18.14 17.00
N SER A 24 4.40 17.21 16.72
CA SER A 24 4.62 16.04 15.87
C SER A 24 3.85 16.19 14.56
N PRO A 25 4.49 16.58 13.46
CA PRO A 25 3.80 16.76 12.18
C PRO A 25 3.00 15.54 11.75
N THR A 26 3.54 14.34 11.94
CA THR A 26 2.86 13.09 11.60
C THR A 26 1.55 12.93 12.37
N ASP A 27 1.57 13.16 13.69
CA ASP A 27 0.37 12.99 14.52
C ASP A 27 -0.68 14.06 14.19
N HIS A 28 -0.27 15.31 13.98
CA HIS A 28 -1.17 16.38 13.56
C HIS A 28 -1.82 16.12 12.20
N PHE A 29 -1.06 15.68 11.19
CA PHE A 29 -1.65 15.32 9.90
C PHE A 29 -2.58 14.10 9.99
N MET A 30 -2.28 13.12 10.83
CA MET A 30 -3.17 11.98 11.07
C MET A 30 -4.46 12.41 11.77
N ALA A 31 -4.39 13.30 12.76
CA ALA A 31 -5.55 13.90 13.40
C ALA A 31 -6.39 14.68 12.39
N SER A 32 -5.78 15.61 11.67
CA SER A 32 -6.42 16.40 10.61
C SER A 32 -7.15 15.54 9.58
N ALA A 33 -6.52 14.45 9.08
CA ALA A 33 -7.15 13.54 8.14
C ALA A 33 -8.41 12.88 8.73
N SER A 34 -8.33 12.44 9.99
CA SER A 34 -9.43 11.77 10.68
C SER A 34 -10.60 12.73 10.96
N GLU A 35 -10.30 13.95 11.36
CA GLU A 35 -11.25 15.00 11.66
C GLU A 35 -11.96 15.52 10.41
N ALA A 36 -11.22 15.74 9.31
CA ALA A 36 -11.81 16.10 8.02
C ALA A 36 -12.72 14.98 7.49
N MET A 37 -12.35 13.71 7.68
CA MET A 37 -13.20 12.56 7.37
C MET A 37 -14.45 12.55 8.27
N ALA A 38 -14.31 12.81 9.57
CA ALA A 38 -15.42 12.92 10.50
C ALA A 38 -16.39 14.04 10.09
N CYS A 39 -15.87 15.21 9.69
CA CYS A 39 -16.70 16.28 9.14
C CYS A 39 -17.53 15.76 7.96
N ARG A 40 -16.92 15.12 6.98
CA ARG A 40 -17.61 14.62 5.79
C ARG A 40 -18.72 13.60 6.10
N VAL A 41 -18.47 12.70 7.06
CA VAL A 41 -19.43 11.65 7.45
C VAL A 41 -20.58 12.21 8.27
N LEU A 42 -20.31 13.20 9.13
CA LEU A 42 -21.30 13.75 10.09
C LEU A 42 -22.11 14.93 9.55
N THR A 43 -21.79 15.42 8.35
CA THR A 43 -22.40 16.66 7.81
C THR A 43 -23.92 16.63 7.82
N GLU A 44 -24.56 15.51 7.49
CA GLU A 44 -26.02 15.36 7.45
C GLU A 44 -26.61 15.08 8.84
N ASP A 45 -25.98 14.19 9.60
CA ASP A 45 -26.52 13.70 10.87
C ASP A 45 -26.26 14.64 12.05
N ASN A 46 -25.10 15.30 12.08
CA ASN A 46 -24.70 16.20 13.15
C ASN A 46 -23.84 17.37 12.65
N PRO A 47 -24.47 18.38 12.00
CA PRO A 47 -23.74 19.51 11.40
C PRO A 47 -22.88 20.31 12.40
N ARG A 48 -23.29 20.38 13.68
CA ARG A 48 -22.51 21.08 14.71
C ARG A 48 -21.18 20.37 14.98
N LEU A 49 -21.22 19.05 15.13
CA LEU A 49 -19.99 18.26 15.35
C LEU A 49 -19.15 18.22 14.08
N ALA A 50 -19.76 18.18 12.90
CA ALA A 50 -19.07 18.25 11.63
C ALA A 50 -18.27 19.55 11.49
N ASN A 51 -18.88 20.70 11.80
CA ASN A 51 -18.19 22.00 11.74
C ASN A 51 -17.03 22.07 12.74
N PHE A 52 -17.23 21.58 13.98
CA PHE A 52 -16.17 21.53 14.98
C PHE A 52 -15.00 20.64 14.51
N ALA A 53 -15.31 19.47 13.94
CA ALA A 53 -14.30 18.58 13.38
C ALA A 53 -13.52 19.24 12.23
N LEU A 54 -14.17 20.05 11.38
CA LEU A 54 -13.49 20.77 10.32
C LEU A 54 -12.53 21.85 10.87
N GLU A 55 -12.97 22.62 11.87
CA GLU A 55 -12.12 23.62 12.53
C GLU A 55 -10.85 22.97 13.10
N MET A 56 -11.00 21.84 13.81
CA MET A 56 -9.87 21.09 14.36
C MET A 56 -8.97 20.57 13.25
N ALA A 57 -9.54 20.01 12.17
CA ALA A 57 -8.78 19.49 11.05
C ALA A 57 -7.90 20.56 10.37
N GLU A 58 -8.41 21.76 10.20
CA GLU A 58 -7.67 22.89 9.62
C GLU A 58 -6.56 23.38 10.56
N GLU A 59 -6.82 23.43 11.87
CA GLU A 59 -5.83 23.80 12.88
C GLU A 59 -4.70 22.75 12.95
N ASP A 60 -5.03 21.46 13.05
CA ASP A 60 -4.04 20.39 13.09
C ASP A 60 -3.19 20.32 11.81
N TRP A 61 -3.80 20.55 10.64
CA TRP A 61 -3.04 20.64 9.39
C TRP A 61 -2.01 21.77 9.43
N LYS A 62 -2.40 22.92 9.97
CA LYS A 62 -1.53 24.09 10.12
C LYS A 62 -0.41 23.82 11.14
N TYR A 63 -0.74 23.25 12.31
CA TYR A 63 0.26 22.86 13.30
C TYR A 63 1.25 21.82 12.75
N GLY A 64 0.77 20.87 11.93
CA GLY A 64 1.63 19.93 11.22
C GLY A 64 2.63 20.64 10.31
N LEU A 65 2.23 21.68 9.57
CA LEU A 65 3.12 22.49 8.76
C LEU A 65 4.14 23.28 9.60
N GLU A 66 3.70 23.86 10.71
CA GLU A 66 4.59 24.60 11.64
C GLU A 66 5.65 23.65 12.20
N GLY A 67 5.24 22.45 12.63
CA GLY A 67 6.16 21.42 13.13
C GLY A 67 7.22 20.99 12.12
N LEU A 68 6.91 20.98 10.81
CA LEU A 68 7.91 20.71 9.78
C LEU A 68 9.03 21.76 9.75
N THR A 69 8.75 23.01 10.11
CA THR A 69 9.75 24.07 10.15
C THR A 69 10.62 24.01 11.41
N GLU A 70 10.11 23.42 12.48
CA GLU A 70 10.83 23.22 13.75
C GLU A 70 11.78 22.03 13.69
N LEU A 71 11.51 21.04 12.84
CA LEU A 71 12.35 19.88 12.58
C LEU A 71 13.58 20.27 11.71
N LYS A 72 14.38 21.22 12.21
CA LYS A 72 15.31 22.00 11.39
C LYS A 72 16.58 21.30 10.96
N THR A 73 16.99 20.17 11.53
CA THR A 73 18.21 19.51 11.08
C THR A 73 18.16 17.99 11.22
N PRO A 74 18.68 17.26 10.22
CA PRO A 74 18.97 15.83 10.35
C PRO A 74 19.95 15.53 11.47
N GLU A 75 20.75 16.52 11.89
CA GLU A 75 21.78 16.41 12.92
C GLU A 75 21.19 16.31 14.34
N ASP A 76 20.03 16.92 14.59
CA ASP A 76 19.34 16.84 15.87
C ASP A 76 18.49 15.57 16.02
N GLN A 77 18.35 14.80 14.95
CA GLN A 77 17.59 13.57 14.95
C GLN A 77 18.52 12.41 14.65
N PRO A 78 18.91 11.62 15.65
CA PRO A 78 19.65 10.40 15.37
C PRO A 78 18.80 9.55 14.40
N VAL A 79 19.36 9.26 13.24
CA VAL A 79 18.80 8.40 12.17
C VAL A 79 18.24 7.10 12.72
N PHE A 80 18.59 6.76 13.93
CA PHE A 80 18.20 5.57 14.66
C PHE A 80 17.41 5.86 15.95
N ARG A 81 16.50 6.79 15.94
CA ARG A 81 15.37 6.75 16.90
C ARG A 81 14.47 5.54 16.64
N GLY A 82 15.02 4.62 15.93
CA GLY A 82 14.43 3.51 15.24
C GLY A 82 13.91 2.39 16.06
N THR A 83 13.69 2.56 17.32
CA THR A 83 13.06 1.48 18.07
C THR A 83 11.74 1.87 18.68
N PHE A 84 11.53 3.12 19.00
CA PHE A 84 10.29 3.57 19.64
C PHE A 84 9.57 4.67 18.88
N ASP A 85 10.32 5.62 18.43
CA ASP A 85 9.84 6.63 17.53
C ASP A 85 10.62 6.41 16.24
N ALA A 86 9.95 5.87 15.22
CA ALA A 86 10.47 5.99 13.89
C ALA A 86 10.94 7.44 13.77
N GLY A 87 12.24 7.65 13.64
CA GLY A 87 12.78 8.97 13.41
C GLY A 87 12.04 9.59 12.26
N PHE A 88 12.09 10.88 12.07
CA PHE A 88 11.45 11.56 10.97
C PHE A 88 11.75 10.84 9.66
N VAL A 89 10.76 10.12 9.16
CA VAL A 89 10.80 9.47 7.86
C VAL A 89 10.04 10.38 6.91
N GLU A 90 10.79 11.03 6.01
CA GLU A 90 10.26 12.10 5.16
C GLU A 90 9.01 11.68 4.38
N HIS A 91 9.02 10.49 3.79
CA HIS A 91 7.87 10.00 3.04
C HIS A 91 6.68 9.58 3.92
N ASP A 92 6.90 9.21 5.18
CA ASP A 92 5.80 8.93 6.12
C ASP A 92 5.05 10.21 6.46
N VAL A 93 5.77 11.27 6.78
CA VAL A 93 5.17 12.59 7.06
C VAL A 93 4.48 13.14 5.82
N ALA A 94 5.14 13.05 4.65
CA ALA A 94 4.54 13.44 3.38
C ALA A 94 3.25 12.66 3.10
N SER A 95 3.22 11.36 3.40
CA SER A 95 2.02 10.52 3.23
C SER A 95 0.88 10.97 4.14
N CYS A 96 1.14 11.21 5.41
CA CYS A 96 0.14 11.72 6.35
C CYS A 96 -0.38 13.11 5.92
N GLY A 97 0.53 13.98 5.48
CA GLY A 97 0.19 15.30 4.94
C GLY A 97 -0.69 15.23 3.69
N ILE A 98 -0.41 14.31 2.75
CA ILE A 98 -1.25 14.07 1.57
C ILE A 98 -2.64 13.62 1.99
N LEU A 99 -2.76 12.64 2.89
CA LEU A 99 -4.05 12.13 3.35
C LEU A 99 -4.88 13.22 4.01
N ALA A 100 -4.30 14.02 4.89
CA ALA A 100 -4.95 15.17 5.51
C ALA A 100 -5.43 16.19 4.45
N SER A 101 -4.54 16.54 3.55
CA SER A 101 -4.84 17.52 2.49
C SER A 101 -5.91 17.04 1.52
N VAL A 102 -5.93 15.75 1.18
CA VAL A 102 -6.98 15.16 0.33
C VAL A 102 -8.33 15.20 1.03
N GLU A 103 -8.42 14.82 2.31
CA GLU A 103 -9.69 14.86 3.05
C GLU A 103 -10.17 16.30 3.26
N LEU A 104 -9.30 17.25 3.62
CA LEU A 104 -9.64 18.66 3.70
C LEU A 104 -10.11 19.23 2.36
N TRP A 105 -9.44 18.86 1.25
CA TRP A 105 -9.87 19.28 -0.08
C TRP A 105 -11.26 18.71 -0.43
N LYS A 106 -11.55 17.46 -0.10
CA LYS A 106 -12.88 16.86 -0.34
C LYS A 106 -14.00 17.63 0.35
N VAL A 107 -13.76 18.16 1.55
CA VAL A 107 -14.75 18.91 2.35
C VAL A 107 -14.83 20.37 1.92
N THR A 108 -13.67 21.02 1.73
CA THR A 108 -13.60 22.50 1.54
C THR A 108 -13.51 22.92 0.07
N GLN A 109 -13.11 22.04 -0.84
CA GLN A 109 -12.75 22.32 -2.23
C GLN A 109 -11.62 23.37 -2.37
N ASN A 110 -10.90 23.69 -1.29
CA ASN A 110 -9.81 24.65 -1.30
C ASN A 110 -8.57 24.05 -1.96
N LYS A 111 -8.11 24.69 -3.04
CA LYS A 111 -6.95 24.24 -3.82
C LYS A 111 -5.62 24.30 -3.06
N LEU A 112 -5.56 25.08 -1.97
CA LEU A 112 -4.36 25.13 -1.12
C LEU A 112 -3.96 23.72 -0.68
N TYR A 113 -4.91 22.95 -0.17
CA TYR A 113 -4.66 21.59 0.33
C TYR A 113 -4.17 20.65 -0.76
N ILE A 114 -4.89 20.58 -1.88
CA ILE A 114 -4.51 19.61 -2.92
C ILE A 114 -3.20 19.99 -3.62
N ASN A 115 -2.88 21.26 -3.79
CA ASN A 115 -1.59 21.68 -4.33
C ASN A 115 -0.45 21.24 -3.41
N LYS A 116 -0.64 21.34 -2.09
CA LYS A 116 0.35 20.86 -1.12
C LYS A 116 0.51 19.34 -1.16
N ALA A 117 -0.57 18.59 -1.37
CA ALA A 117 -0.51 17.15 -1.57
C ALA A 117 0.33 16.77 -2.80
N PHE A 118 0.22 17.51 -3.90
CA PHE A 118 1.05 17.26 -5.10
C PHE A 118 2.54 17.55 -4.85
N GLU A 119 2.88 18.58 -4.09
CA GLU A 119 4.26 18.84 -3.68
C GLU A 119 4.83 17.68 -2.85
N TRP A 120 4.07 17.20 -1.85
CA TRP A 120 4.50 16.09 -1.01
C TRP A 120 4.59 14.75 -1.75
N ALA A 121 3.75 14.53 -2.75
CA ALA A 121 3.83 13.35 -3.59
C ALA A 121 5.21 13.22 -4.27
N GLN A 122 5.84 14.36 -4.62
CA GLN A 122 7.18 14.35 -5.20
C GLN A 122 8.26 13.88 -4.21
N LEU A 123 8.10 14.14 -2.91
CA LEU A 123 9.01 13.61 -1.88
C LEU A 123 8.94 12.07 -1.83
N ILE A 124 7.73 11.51 -1.89
CA ILE A 124 7.54 10.05 -1.94
C ILE A 124 8.20 9.46 -3.20
N VAL A 125 7.95 10.06 -4.36
CA VAL A 125 8.56 9.61 -5.63
C VAL A 125 10.09 9.61 -5.55
N ASN A 126 10.66 10.66 -4.95
CA ASN A 126 12.11 10.83 -4.86
C ASN A 126 12.77 9.93 -3.80
N SER A 127 12.05 9.51 -2.77
CA SER A 127 12.58 8.61 -1.73
C SER A 127 12.58 7.13 -2.13
N GLN A 128 11.97 6.75 -3.26
CA GLN A 128 11.96 5.37 -3.73
C GLN A 128 13.27 4.96 -4.42
N ARG A 129 13.74 3.73 -4.16
CA ARG A 129 14.82 3.11 -4.94
C ARG A 129 14.29 2.65 -6.28
N ARG A 130 14.68 3.33 -7.35
CA ARG A 130 14.25 3.01 -8.72
C ARG A 130 15.34 2.43 -9.60
N THR A 131 16.61 2.75 -9.31
CA THR A 131 17.76 2.23 -10.05
C THR A 131 18.21 0.89 -9.46
N LYS A 132 18.58 -0.04 -10.34
CA LYS A 132 19.18 -1.32 -9.99
C LYS A 132 20.41 -1.10 -9.10
N PRO A 133 20.48 -1.67 -7.89
CA PRO A 133 21.69 -1.63 -7.08
C PRO A 133 22.73 -2.60 -7.65
N ASP A 134 23.99 -2.35 -7.34
CA ASP A 134 25.11 -3.24 -7.64
C ASP A 134 25.21 -4.35 -6.56
N TRP A 135 24.15 -5.13 -6.43
CA TRP A 135 24.03 -6.28 -5.53
C TRP A 135 23.95 -7.56 -6.34
N ASP A 136 24.34 -8.68 -5.74
CA ASP A 136 24.23 -10.01 -6.36
C ASP A 136 22.77 -10.38 -6.61
N ILE A 137 21.88 -9.99 -5.68
CA ILE A 137 20.43 -10.11 -5.78
C ILE A 137 19.85 -8.70 -5.72
N PRO A 138 19.64 -8.02 -6.87
CA PRO A 138 19.19 -6.64 -6.89
C PRO A 138 17.67 -6.51 -6.70
N PHE A 139 17.27 -5.59 -5.82
CA PHE A 139 15.89 -5.17 -5.64
C PHE A 139 15.72 -3.68 -5.91
N THR A 140 14.58 -3.32 -6.50
CA THR A 140 14.12 -1.94 -6.69
C THR A 140 12.69 -1.81 -6.16
N GLY A 141 12.24 -0.61 -5.78
CA GLY A 141 10.86 -0.37 -5.34
C GLY A 141 10.69 -0.13 -3.84
N PHE A 142 11.70 -0.40 -3.01
CA PHE A 142 11.71 -0.04 -1.59
C PHE A 142 11.99 1.46 -1.37
N PHE A 143 11.77 1.93 -0.14
CA PHE A 143 11.96 3.33 0.21
C PHE A 143 13.18 3.55 1.09
N TYR A 144 13.72 4.76 0.99
CA TYR A 144 14.69 5.31 1.90
C TYR A 144 14.01 6.24 2.91
N THR A 145 14.67 6.53 4.02
CA THR A 145 14.14 7.43 5.06
C THR A 145 13.94 8.85 4.57
N SER A 146 14.69 9.26 3.56
CA SER A 146 14.62 10.60 2.95
C SER A 146 14.94 10.58 1.45
N THR A 147 14.75 11.72 0.81
CA THR A 147 15.14 11.95 -0.58
C THR A 147 16.66 11.94 -0.81
N ASN A 148 17.47 12.08 0.25
CA ASN A 148 18.93 11.93 0.19
C ASN A 148 19.37 10.47 -0.03
N LYS A 149 18.48 9.50 0.29
CA LYS A 149 18.72 8.06 0.10
C LYS A 149 19.89 7.49 0.90
N ASP A 150 20.11 8.03 2.10
CA ASP A 150 21.21 7.62 2.96
C ASP A 150 20.94 6.30 3.67
N HIS A 151 19.70 6.06 4.08
CA HIS A 151 19.31 4.88 4.83
C HIS A 151 18.03 4.26 4.28
N ILE A 152 18.01 2.94 4.15
CA ILE A 152 16.79 2.18 3.86
C ILE A 152 15.87 2.26 5.09
N VAL A 153 14.58 2.50 4.87
CA VAL A 153 13.63 2.58 5.97
C VAL A 153 13.40 1.20 6.60
N HIS A 154 13.42 1.15 7.94
CA HIS A 154 13.08 -0.04 8.70
C HIS A 154 11.83 0.25 9.53
N TYR A 155 10.73 -0.34 9.12
CA TYR A 155 9.49 -0.18 9.85
C TYR A 155 9.51 -1.02 11.13
N VAL A 156 8.89 -0.47 12.14
CA VAL A 156 8.72 -1.08 13.47
C VAL A 156 7.24 -1.20 13.79
N HIS A 157 6.90 -1.75 14.93
CA HIS A 157 5.50 -1.94 15.34
C HIS A 157 4.61 -0.67 15.30
N ARG A 158 5.21 0.52 15.15
CA ARG A 158 4.51 1.80 14.94
C ARG A 158 4.63 2.35 13.52
N GLY A 159 5.19 1.58 12.59
CA GLY A 159 5.45 2.01 11.23
C GLY A 159 4.19 2.25 10.39
N ASN A 160 4.34 3.04 9.33
CA ASN A 160 3.29 3.42 8.38
C ASN A 160 3.66 3.04 6.94
N GLU A 161 4.16 1.82 6.72
CA GLU A 161 4.63 1.37 5.39
C GLU A 161 3.53 1.47 4.32
N GLN A 162 2.26 1.39 4.71
CA GLN A 162 1.13 1.59 3.80
C GLN A 162 0.98 3.05 3.36
N GLY A 163 1.49 4.01 4.13
CA GLY A 163 1.25 5.45 3.93
C GLY A 163 1.54 5.95 2.51
N PRO A 164 2.76 5.75 1.99
CA PRO A 164 3.14 6.20 0.65
C PRO A 164 2.23 5.62 -0.45
N ILE A 165 1.92 4.33 -0.35
CA ILE A 165 1.13 3.63 -1.36
C ILE A 165 -0.35 4.04 -1.29
N LEU A 166 -0.90 4.16 -0.09
CA LEU A 166 -2.26 4.68 0.11
C LEU A 166 -2.39 6.10 -0.44
N ALA A 167 -1.49 7.00 -0.06
CA ALA A 167 -1.51 8.40 -0.48
C ALA A 167 -1.44 8.54 -2.00
N LEU A 168 -0.48 7.89 -2.65
CA LEU A 168 -0.33 7.94 -4.11
C LEU A 168 -1.47 7.24 -4.85
N SER A 169 -2.01 6.15 -4.31
CA SER A 169 -3.18 5.47 -4.89
C SER A 169 -4.40 6.38 -4.86
N GLN A 170 -4.63 7.13 -3.77
CA GLN A 170 -5.71 8.11 -3.70
C GLN A 170 -5.52 9.25 -4.71
N LEU A 171 -4.31 9.80 -4.84
CA LEU A 171 -4.03 10.83 -5.85
C LEU A 171 -4.27 10.32 -7.26
N CYS A 172 -3.81 9.10 -7.58
CA CYS A 172 -4.06 8.47 -8.88
C CYS A 172 -5.55 8.30 -9.18
N ALA A 173 -6.35 7.93 -8.18
CA ALA A 173 -7.79 7.73 -8.35
C ALA A 173 -8.54 9.06 -8.53
N LEU A 174 -8.18 10.09 -7.76
CA LEU A 174 -8.86 11.38 -7.76
C LEU A 174 -8.44 12.29 -8.93
N PHE A 175 -7.20 12.17 -9.40
CA PHE A 175 -6.62 13.04 -10.42
C PHE A 175 -6.01 12.23 -11.57
N PRO A 176 -6.81 11.43 -12.31
CA PRO A 176 -6.30 10.53 -13.33
C PRO A 176 -5.60 11.26 -14.49
N ASP A 177 -5.95 12.51 -14.77
CA ASP A 177 -5.35 13.31 -15.85
C ASP A 177 -4.21 14.22 -15.39
N HIS A 178 -3.79 14.15 -14.10
CA HIS A 178 -2.68 14.96 -13.62
C HIS A 178 -1.37 14.65 -14.37
N PRO A 179 -0.54 15.67 -14.70
CA PRO A 179 0.73 15.45 -15.39
C PRO A 179 1.64 14.43 -14.69
N ASP A 180 1.72 14.47 -13.36
CA ASP A 180 2.56 13.59 -12.54
C ASP A 180 1.92 12.24 -12.23
N TRP A 181 0.71 11.98 -12.73
CA TRP A 181 -0.01 10.73 -12.46
C TRP A 181 0.87 9.49 -12.72
N MET A 182 1.62 9.49 -13.83
CA MET A 182 2.46 8.36 -14.19
C MET A 182 3.65 8.18 -13.24
N ALA A 183 4.16 9.27 -12.67
CA ALA A 183 5.20 9.21 -11.63
C ALA A 183 4.65 8.54 -10.37
N TRP A 184 3.47 8.95 -9.90
CA TRP A 184 2.81 8.36 -8.74
C TRP A 184 2.44 6.88 -8.97
N TYR A 185 1.82 6.60 -10.10
CA TYR A 185 1.40 5.25 -10.47
C TYR A 185 2.61 4.29 -10.53
N SER A 186 3.72 4.72 -11.14
CA SER A 186 4.93 3.89 -11.22
C SER A 186 5.55 3.58 -9.86
N VAL A 187 5.43 4.47 -8.86
CA VAL A 187 5.87 4.19 -7.49
C VAL A 187 5.07 3.03 -6.89
N VAL A 188 3.75 3.05 -7.06
CA VAL A 188 2.86 1.99 -6.56
C VAL A 188 3.18 0.65 -7.23
N VAL A 189 3.37 0.66 -8.57
CA VAL A 189 3.76 -0.55 -9.32
C VAL A 189 5.08 -1.11 -8.78
N LEU A 190 6.13 -0.30 -8.75
CA LEU A 190 7.46 -0.76 -8.34
C LEU A 190 7.49 -1.28 -6.89
N HIS A 191 6.74 -0.64 -6.00
CA HIS A 191 6.67 -1.09 -4.61
C HIS A 191 5.96 -2.45 -4.49
N SER A 192 4.82 -2.63 -5.13
CA SER A 192 4.10 -3.91 -5.08
C SER A 192 4.85 -5.04 -5.77
N GLU A 193 5.55 -4.76 -6.89
CA GLU A 193 6.44 -5.74 -7.50
C GLU A 193 7.64 -6.10 -6.60
N TYR A 194 8.20 -5.12 -5.89
CA TYR A 194 9.20 -5.37 -4.86
C TYR A 194 8.67 -6.31 -3.78
N GLN A 195 7.49 -6.03 -3.24
CA GLN A 195 6.86 -6.85 -2.21
C GLN A 195 6.63 -8.29 -2.69
N LYS A 196 6.12 -8.47 -3.90
CA LYS A 196 5.95 -9.81 -4.50
C LYS A 196 7.27 -10.57 -4.69
N LYS A 197 8.34 -9.87 -5.08
CA LYS A 197 9.66 -10.48 -5.25
C LYS A 197 10.26 -10.92 -3.92
N ILE A 198 10.24 -10.07 -2.90
CA ILE A 198 10.83 -10.40 -1.59
C ILE A 198 10.04 -11.47 -0.84
N ALA A 199 8.72 -11.55 -1.03
CA ALA A 199 7.87 -12.55 -0.38
C ALA A 199 8.34 -13.99 -0.65
N LYS A 200 8.94 -14.26 -1.83
CA LYS A 200 9.48 -15.58 -2.20
C LYS A 200 10.64 -16.04 -1.30
N TYR A 201 11.31 -15.11 -0.62
CA TYR A 201 12.45 -15.41 0.25
C TYR A 201 12.05 -15.80 1.67
N THR A 202 10.77 -15.74 2.00
CA THR A 202 10.25 -16.16 3.32
C THR A 202 9.72 -17.57 3.34
N GLU A 203 9.72 -18.28 2.23
CA GLU A 203 9.33 -19.69 2.23
C GLU A 203 10.20 -20.51 3.20
N PRO A 204 9.62 -21.47 3.94
CA PRO A 204 8.21 -21.91 3.91
C PRO A 204 7.27 -21.15 4.85
N TYR A 205 7.66 -20.04 5.42
CA TYR A 205 6.93 -19.35 6.49
C TYR A 205 5.70 -18.58 5.99
N GLY A 206 5.65 -18.19 4.72
CA GLY A 206 4.52 -17.51 4.08
C GLY A 206 4.23 -16.10 4.61
N VAL A 207 5.18 -15.46 5.27
CA VAL A 207 5.09 -14.12 5.83
C VAL A 207 5.89 -13.14 4.98
N MET A 208 5.50 -11.86 4.95
CA MET A 208 6.29 -10.82 4.28
C MET A 208 7.62 -10.58 5.01
N PRO A 209 8.75 -10.43 4.27
CA PRO A 209 10.03 -10.07 4.89
C PRO A 209 9.96 -8.69 5.57
N ALA A 210 10.74 -8.53 6.63
CA ALA A 210 10.73 -7.32 7.42
C ALA A 210 11.39 -6.13 6.70
N SER A 211 12.63 -6.28 6.25
CA SER A 211 13.36 -5.21 5.55
C SER A 211 14.73 -5.68 5.05
N ILE A 212 15.38 -4.82 4.26
CA ILE A 212 16.78 -4.94 3.83
C ILE A 212 17.64 -4.08 4.75
N TYR A 213 18.68 -4.68 5.33
CA TYR A 213 19.63 -4.04 6.25
C TYR A 213 21.03 -4.01 5.66
N HIS A 214 21.83 -3.00 6.01
CA HIS A 214 23.26 -2.97 5.72
C HIS A 214 24.05 -3.43 6.95
N ASP A 215 25.12 -4.18 6.77
CA ASP A 215 25.92 -4.77 7.86
C ASP A 215 26.59 -3.72 8.77
N GLN A 216 26.76 -2.49 8.31
CA GLN A 216 27.34 -1.39 9.09
C GLN A 216 26.30 -0.61 9.94
N GLU A 217 25.02 -0.88 9.79
CA GLU A 217 23.96 -0.16 10.54
C GLU A 217 24.05 -0.38 12.05
N TYR A 218 24.73 -1.46 12.49
CA TYR A 218 24.98 -1.65 13.91
C TYR A 218 25.72 -0.49 14.57
N LEU A 219 26.48 0.30 13.81
CA LEU A 219 27.17 1.49 14.32
C LEU A 219 26.23 2.56 14.84
N LEU A 220 24.99 2.59 14.33
CA LEU A 220 23.93 3.49 14.72
C LEU A 220 23.22 3.02 16.01
N ALA A 221 23.39 1.76 16.40
CA ALA A 221 22.80 1.19 17.60
C ALA A 221 23.59 1.60 18.87
N PRO A 222 22.91 1.64 20.04
CA PRO A 222 23.61 1.79 21.33
C PRO A 222 24.72 0.75 21.48
N GLU A 223 25.87 1.16 22.03
CA GLU A 223 27.07 0.33 22.09
C GLU A 223 26.81 -1.06 22.69
N SER A 224 26.03 -1.13 23.75
CA SER A 224 25.66 -2.39 24.42
C SER A 224 24.88 -3.38 23.55
N ARG A 225 24.37 -2.95 22.37
CA ARG A 225 23.53 -3.74 21.48
C ARG A 225 24.13 -3.97 20.10
N ARG A 226 25.24 -3.31 19.79
CA ARG A 226 25.89 -3.36 18.48
C ARG A 226 26.19 -4.79 18.02
N GLN A 227 26.74 -5.60 18.90
CA GLN A 227 27.08 -6.98 18.57
C GLN A 227 25.84 -7.82 18.22
N ALA A 228 24.78 -7.75 19.03
CA ALA A 228 23.55 -8.48 18.77
C ALA A 228 22.83 -7.98 17.49
N PHE A 229 22.86 -6.67 17.25
CA PHE A 229 22.32 -6.11 16.00
C PHE A 229 23.05 -6.65 14.78
N GLN A 230 24.38 -6.53 14.76
CA GLN A 230 25.19 -6.98 13.64
C GLN A 230 25.00 -8.48 13.38
N GLN A 231 25.00 -9.29 14.45
CA GLN A 231 24.81 -10.74 14.32
C GLN A 231 23.44 -11.09 13.73
N GLN A 232 22.39 -10.38 14.12
CA GLN A 232 21.07 -10.57 13.56
C GLN A 232 21.03 -10.21 12.07
N VAL A 233 21.65 -9.10 11.66
CA VAL A 233 21.72 -8.70 10.24
C VAL A 233 22.45 -9.77 9.43
N LEU A 234 23.62 -10.23 9.89
CA LEU A 234 24.43 -11.23 9.21
C LEU A 234 23.75 -12.60 9.08
N ASN A 235 22.77 -12.91 9.94
CA ASN A 235 21.95 -14.12 9.83
C ASN A 235 20.78 -13.99 8.83
N GLY A 236 20.62 -12.85 8.19
CA GLY A 236 19.70 -12.66 7.07
C GLY A 236 20.21 -13.29 5.78
N ILE A 237 19.46 -13.11 4.70
CA ILE A 237 19.80 -13.58 3.36
C ILE A 237 20.75 -12.57 2.72
N PRO A 238 21.99 -12.94 2.35
CA PRO A 238 22.92 -12.01 1.74
C PRO A 238 22.45 -11.60 0.33
N LEU A 239 22.44 -10.31 0.08
CA LEU A 239 22.09 -9.71 -1.22
C LEU A 239 23.32 -9.23 -2.00
N GLY A 240 24.49 -9.20 -1.36
CA GLY A 240 25.73 -8.63 -1.88
C GLY A 240 26.03 -7.24 -1.35
N LYS A 241 27.31 -6.83 -1.42
CA LYS A 241 27.81 -5.50 -0.99
C LYS A 241 27.43 -5.09 0.45
N GLY A 242 27.38 -6.08 1.37
CA GLY A 242 27.04 -5.82 2.78
C GLY A 242 25.53 -5.67 3.07
N TYR A 243 24.67 -5.89 2.08
CA TYR A 243 23.22 -5.86 2.27
C TYR A 243 22.64 -7.25 2.51
N TYR A 244 21.64 -7.30 3.41
CA TYR A 244 20.99 -8.53 3.86
C TYR A 244 19.47 -8.33 3.93
N LEU A 245 18.71 -9.27 3.39
CA LEU A 245 17.26 -9.33 3.56
C LEU A 245 16.94 -10.11 4.84
N ARG A 246 16.25 -9.46 5.78
CA ARG A 246 15.74 -10.10 6.99
C ARG A 246 14.30 -10.51 6.79
N ARG A 247 14.00 -11.79 7.04
CA ARG A 247 12.61 -12.29 7.06
C ARG A 247 11.83 -11.71 8.23
N PHE A 248 12.49 -11.59 9.38
CA PHE A 248 11.91 -11.06 10.60
C PHE A 248 12.68 -9.84 11.08
N PRO A 249 12.04 -8.90 11.81
CA PRO A 249 12.71 -7.69 12.27
C PRO A 249 13.99 -7.98 13.04
N VAL A 250 14.99 -7.12 12.89
CA VAL A 250 16.14 -7.10 13.80
C VAL A 250 15.64 -6.72 15.18
N TRP A 251 15.71 -7.66 16.11
CA TRP A 251 15.19 -7.50 17.45
C TRP A 251 16.18 -6.76 18.32
N MET A 252 15.88 -5.51 18.58
CA MET A 252 16.69 -4.68 19.48
C MET A 252 15.90 -4.31 20.73
N ASP A 253 14.75 -3.68 20.54
CA ASP A 253 13.79 -3.26 21.56
C ASP A 253 12.39 -3.22 20.96
N TYR A 254 11.46 -3.96 21.56
CA TYR A 254 10.01 -3.80 21.34
C TYR A 254 9.55 -3.74 19.86
N ARG A 255 10.24 -4.42 18.96
CA ARG A 255 9.88 -4.47 17.56
C ARG A 255 8.93 -5.63 17.30
N GLY A 256 7.64 -5.35 17.36
CA GLY A 256 6.62 -6.32 17.01
C GLY A 256 6.48 -6.48 15.50
N HIS A 257 6.44 -7.71 15.01
CA HIS A 257 6.34 -8.02 13.58
C HIS A 257 5.00 -7.61 12.97
N PHE A 258 3.90 -7.57 13.74
CA PHE A 258 2.58 -7.21 13.20
C PHE A 258 2.46 -5.73 12.82
N GLY A 259 3.28 -4.86 13.44
CA GLY A 259 3.44 -3.48 12.97
C GLY A 259 4.17 -3.36 11.63
N VAL A 260 4.71 -4.45 11.09
CA VAL A 260 5.36 -4.51 9.77
C VAL A 260 4.46 -5.20 8.76
N ILE A 261 4.05 -6.45 9.01
CA ILE A 261 3.30 -7.24 8.01
C ILE A 261 1.91 -6.71 7.71
N LEU A 262 1.19 -6.17 8.71
CA LEU A 262 -0.14 -5.62 8.45
C LEU A 262 -0.11 -4.33 7.62
N PRO A 263 0.79 -3.36 7.86
CA PRO A 263 1.00 -2.24 6.93
C PRO A 263 1.45 -2.66 5.53
N GLN A 264 2.33 -3.67 5.40
CA GLN A 264 2.72 -4.21 4.10
C GLN A 264 1.52 -4.80 3.35
N ALA A 265 0.67 -5.56 4.04
CA ALA A 265 -0.57 -6.07 3.48
C ALA A 265 -1.52 -4.95 3.06
N GLN A 266 -1.62 -3.86 3.84
CA GLN A 266 -2.41 -2.68 3.45
C GLN A 266 -1.84 -2.02 2.19
N ALA A 267 -0.52 -1.85 2.09
CA ALA A 267 0.11 -1.32 0.87
C ALA A 267 -0.21 -2.19 -0.35
N LEU A 268 -0.16 -3.52 -0.19
CA LEU A 268 -0.49 -4.47 -1.25
C LEU A 268 -1.94 -4.37 -1.71
N ILE A 269 -2.92 -4.26 -0.80
CA ILE A 269 -4.33 -4.16 -1.21
C ILE A 269 -4.64 -2.82 -1.90
N TYR A 270 -4.01 -1.70 -1.50
CA TYR A 270 -4.16 -0.44 -2.21
C TYR A 270 -3.53 -0.48 -3.60
N ALA A 271 -2.35 -1.08 -3.72
CA ALA A 271 -1.73 -1.32 -5.01
C ALA A 271 -2.59 -2.23 -5.89
N ALA A 272 -3.13 -3.32 -5.33
CA ALA A 272 -4.02 -4.24 -6.02
C ALA A 272 -5.24 -3.52 -6.60
N LYS A 273 -5.93 -2.73 -5.79
CA LYS A 273 -7.13 -1.96 -6.21
C LYS A 273 -6.81 -0.94 -7.30
N LEU A 274 -5.67 -0.25 -7.21
CA LEU A 274 -5.25 0.69 -8.24
C LEU A 274 -4.88 0.00 -9.55
N ARG A 275 -4.22 -1.16 -9.50
CA ARG A 275 -3.64 -1.87 -10.64
C ARG A 275 -4.56 -2.92 -11.27
N GLY A 276 -5.53 -3.44 -10.51
CA GLY A 276 -6.27 -4.65 -10.87
C GLY A 276 -5.43 -5.92 -10.66
N ASP A 277 -4.53 -5.94 -9.67
CA ASP A 277 -3.54 -6.99 -9.44
C ASP A 277 -3.99 -7.97 -8.34
N MET A 278 -4.57 -9.10 -8.75
CA MET A 278 -5.05 -10.15 -7.84
C MET A 278 -3.91 -10.82 -7.06
N GLU A 279 -2.70 -10.91 -7.62
CA GLU A 279 -1.56 -11.51 -6.91
C GLU A 279 -1.21 -10.69 -5.65
N SER A 280 -1.18 -9.36 -5.77
CA SER A 280 -1.00 -8.48 -4.60
C SER A 280 -2.14 -8.60 -3.59
N ALA A 281 -3.39 -8.74 -4.02
CA ALA A 281 -4.53 -8.96 -3.13
C ALA A 281 -4.42 -10.29 -2.38
N ASN A 282 -4.10 -11.37 -3.07
CA ASN A 282 -3.89 -12.69 -2.48
C ASN A 282 -2.74 -12.68 -1.47
N LEU A 283 -1.65 -11.99 -1.78
CA LEU A 283 -0.51 -11.87 -0.85
C LEU A 283 -0.90 -11.09 0.42
N ALA A 284 -1.72 -10.05 0.29
CA ALA A 284 -2.29 -9.33 1.44
C ALA A 284 -3.18 -10.24 2.30
N GLN A 285 -4.05 -11.03 1.67
CA GLN A 285 -4.91 -12.00 2.35
C GLN A 285 -4.09 -13.04 3.14
N HIS A 286 -3.01 -13.54 2.56
CA HIS A 286 -2.13 -14.49 3.25
C HIS A 286 -1.57 -13.92 4.55
N GLN A 287 -1.34 -12.60 4.64
CA GLN A 287 -0.85 -11.98 5.88
C GLN A 287 -1.94 -11.94 6.96
N LEU A 288 -3.21 -11.75 6.59
CA LEU A 288 -4.33 -11.89 7.52
C LEU A 288 -4.45 -13.33 8.03
N GLU A 289 -4.43 -14.29 7.11
CA GLU A 289 -4.51 -15.72 7.44
C GLU A 289 -3.33 -16.17 8.33
N TRP A 290 -2.15 -15.59 8.12
CA TRP A 290 -0.97 -15.87 8.93
C TRP A 290 -1.20 -15.49 10.40
N VAL A 291 -1.82 -14.35 10.66
CA VAL A 291 -2.12 -13.86 12.02
C VAL A 291 -3.10 -14.80 12.75
N ILE A 292 -4.07 -15.36 12.05
CA ILE A 292 -5.14 -16.19 12.65
C ILE A 292 -4.88 -17.70 12.61
N GLY A 293 -3.65 -18.12 12.26
CA GLY A 293 -3.23 -19.52 12.45
C GLY A 293 -2.64 -20.22 11.24
N ARG A 294 -2.70 -19.64 10.03
CA ARG A 294 -1.96 -20.18 8.86
C ARG A 294 -0.50 -19.80 8.93
N ASN A 295 0.15 -20.20 10.01
CA ASN A 295 1.54 -19.89 10.34
C ASN A 295 2.28 -21.16 10.79
N PRO A 296 3.61 -21.13 10.94
CA PRO A 296 4.39 -22.30 11.35
C PRO A 296 4.04 -22.87 12.72
N PHE A 297 3.29 -22.13 13.52
CA PHE A 297 2.87 -22.56 14.87
C PHE A 297 1.50 -23.26 14.86
N SER A 298 0.77 -23.19 13.74
CA SER A 298 -0.63 -23.66 13.62
C SER A 298 -1.53 -23.11 14.71
N GLN A 299 -1.24 -21.90 15.19
CA GLN A 299 -1.92 -21.25 16.30
C GLN A 299 -2.33 -19.82 15.94
N SER A 300 -3.56 -19.44 16.27
CA SER A 300 -3.99 -18.05 16.17
C SER A 300 -3.20 -17.18 17.16
N THR A 301 -2.74 -16.05 16.69
CA THR A 301 -2.11 -15.04 17.53
C THR A 301 -3.10 -13.99 18.04
N MET A 302 -4.36 -14.08 17.63
CA MET A 302 -5.47 -13.26 18.12
C MET A 302 -6.09 -13.93 19.34
N TRP A 303 -6.22 -13.19 20.44
CA TRP A 303 -6.77 -13.75 21.69
C TRP A 303 -8.24 -14.13 21.52
N GLY A 304 -8.56 -15.35 21.90
CA GLY A 304 -9.94 -15.85 21.94
C GLY A 304 -10.55 -16.18 20.59
N GLU A 305 -9.79 -16.04 19.51
CA GLU A 305 -10.26 -16.32 18.16
C GLU A 305 -9.46 -17.46 17.52
N GLY A 306 -10.16 -18.31 16.78
CA GLY A 306 -9.59 -19.50 16.12
C GLY A 306 -9.70 -20.76 16.97
N TYR A 307 -9.29 -21.89 16.38
CA TYR A 307 -9.37 -23.21 17.03
C TYR A 307 -8.39 -23.35 18.19
N ASP A 308 -7.17 -22.85 18.01
CA ASP A 308 -6.12 -22.82 19.03
C ASP A 308 -5.49 -21.43 19.08
N PHE A 309 -5.38 -20.89 20.27
CA PHE A 309 -4.78 -19.57 20.51
C PHE A 309 -4.01 -19.56 21.83
N ALA A 310 -2.97 -18.73 21.92
CA ALA A 310 -2.25 -18.50 23.16
C ALA A 310 -2.78 -17.25 23.87
N PRO A 311 -2.87 -17.25 25.21
CA PRO A 311 -3.20 -16.04 25.95
C PRO A 311 -2.12 -14.97 25.71
N LEU A 312 -2.56 -13.72 25.60
CA LEU A 312 -1.72 -12.56 25.39
C LEU A 312 -1.46 -11.83 26.71
N TYR A 313 -0.41 -11.03 26.72
CA TYR A 313 -0.08 -10.21 27.88
C TYR A 313 -0.94 -8.96 27.91
N SER A 314 -1.61 -8.74 29.02
CA SER A 314 -2.33 -7.51 29.33
C SER A 314 -1.88 -6.98 30.68
N VAL A 315 -1.69 -5.67 30.77
CA VAL A 315 -1.37 -5.00 32.06
C VAL A 315 -2.57 -5.03 33.01
N MET A 316 -3.77 -5.06 32.43
CA MET A 316 -5.01 -5.17 33.17
C MET A 316 -5.50 -6.62 33.11
N SER A 317 -6.10 -7.11 34.18
CA SER A 317 -6.72 -8.41 34.21
C SER A 317 -8.00 -8.44 33.37
N GLY A 318 -8.21 -9.50 32.62
CA GLY A 318 -9.41 -9.73 31.82
C GLY A 318 -9.10 -10.29 30.44
N ASP A 319 -10.09 -10.91 29.84
CA ASP A 319 -10.03 -11.42 28.49
C ASP A 319 -10.29 -10.29 27.49
N MET A 320 -9.43 -10.19 26.48
CA MET A 320 -9.57 -9.23 25.39
C MET A 320 -9.73 -9.99 24.07
N VAL A 321 -10.86 -10.65 23.89
CA VAL A 321 -11.17 -11.37 22.66
C VAL A 321 -11.05 -10.43 21.46
N GLY A 322 -10.36 -10.88 20.41
CA GLY A 322 -9.99 -10.06 19.26
C GLY A 322 -8.72 -9.22 19.44
N GLY A 323 -8.11 -9.25 20.63
CA GLY A 323 -6.85 -8.56 20.89
C GLY A 323 -5.69 -9.15 20.09
N LEU A 324 -4.86 -8.28 19.50
CA LEU A 324 -3.65 -8.66 18.78
C LEU A 324 -2.40 -8.20 19.54
N PRO A 325 -1.33 -9.02 19.52
CA PRO A 325 -0.06 -8.66 20.15
C PRO A 325 0.73 -7.69 19.26
N VAL A 326 1.82 -7.16 19.79
CA VAL A 326 2.84 -6.47 18.98
C VAL A 326 3.38 -7.37 17.86
N GLY A 327 3.35 -8.68 18.07
CA GLY A 327 3.69 -9.70 17.08
C GLY A 327 4.84 -10.60 17.50
N ILE A 328 5.15 -11.54 16.63
CA ILE A 328 6.24 -12.48 16.85
C ILE A 328 7.61 -11.81 16.77
N GLN A 329 8.61 -12.52 17.23
CA GLN A 329 10.02 -12.17 17.05
C GLN A 329 10.85 -13.38 16.59
N THR A 330 12.15 -13.20 16.49
CA THR A 330 13.09 -14.29 16.20
C THR A 330 13.58 -14.97 17.47
N ARG A 331 14.04 -16.18 17.34
CA ARG A 331 14.70 -16.92 18.41
C ARG A 331 16.17 -16.51 18.50
N GLY A 332 16.49 -15.64 19.46
CA GLY A 332 17.83 -15.06 19.59
C GLY A 332 18.21 -14.27 18.33
N ASP A 333 19.42 -14.45 17.84
CA ASP A 333 19.94 -13.75 16.67
C ASP A 333 19.55 -14.41 15.32
N SER A 334 18.79 -15.50 15.35
CA SER A 334 18.37 -16.22 14.14
C SER A 334 17.36 -15.43 13.31
N ASP A 335 17.17 -15.83 12.05
CA ASP A 335 16.13 -15.29 11.16
C ASP A 335 15.01 -16.32 10.95
N VAL A 336 14.51 -16.89 12.06
CA VAL A 336 13.40 -17.84 12.11
C VAL A 336 12.33 -17.34 13.08
N PRO A 337 11.04 -17.64 12.81
CA PRO A 337 9.96 -17.15 13.66
C PRO A 337 9.97 -17.81 15.03
N TYR A 338 9.61 -17.04 16.05
CA TYR A 338 9.53 -17.53 17.41
C TYR A 338 8.24 -17.05 18.08
N TRP A 339 7.44 -18.00 18.54
CA TRP A 339 6.19 -17.77 19.26
C TRP A 339 6.14 -18.70 20.48
N PRO A 340 6.72 -18.30 21.63
CA PRO A 340 6.78 -19.16 22.81
C PRO A 340 5.43 -19.29 23.49
N VAL A 341 5.26 -20.38 24.24
CA VAL A 341 4.08 -20.61 25.08
C VAL A 341 3.99 -19.56 26.22
N GLN A 342 5.13 -19.12 26.71
CA GLN A 342 5.18 -18.14 27.80
C GLN A 342 4.55 -16.82 27.40
N ASN A 343 3.77 -16.28 28.31
CA ASN A 343 3.16 -14.97 28.17
C ASN A 343 4.13 -13.90 28.64
N THR A 344 4.65 -13.08 27.73
CA THR A 344 5.57 -11.98 28.04
C THR A 344 5.14 -10.71 27.32
N TRP A 345 5.41 -9.57 27.95
CA TRP A 345 5.09 -8.27 27.39
C TRP A 345 5.91 -7.90 26.15
N THR A 346 7.07 -8.50 25.93
CA THR A 346 7.99 -8.13 24.86
C THR A 346 7.46 -8.41 23.44
N TYR A 347 6.62 -9.41 23.26
CA TYR A 347 6.03 -9.78 21.96
C TYR A 347 4.56 -10.20 22.04
N LYS A 348 4.04 -10.56 23.21
CA LYS A 348 2.62 -10.92 23.42
C LYS A 348 1.78 -9.80 24.00
N GLU A 349 2.34 -8.62 24.23
CA GLU A 349 1.58 -7.47 24.71
C GLU A 349 0.50 -7.07 23.70
N ILE A 350 -0.73 -6.90 24.17
CA ILE A 350 -1.84 -6.43 23.33
C ILE A 350 -1.64 -4.98 23.00
N TRP A 351 -1.71 -4.66 21.70
CA TRP A 351 -1.56 -3.30 21.19
C TRP A 351 -2.72 -2.88 20.32
N VAL A 352 -3.14 -1.63 20.47
CA VAL A 352 -4.23 -1.03 19.69
C VAL A 352 -3.86 -0.94 18.20
N ARG A 353 -2.63 -0.59 17.86
CA ARG A 353 -2.22 -0.43 16.46
C ARG A 353 -2.36 -1.70 15.61
N PRO A 354 -1.88 -2.87 15.99
CA PRO A 354 -2.15 -4.10 15.23
C PRO A 354 -3.65 -4.38 15.07
N VAL A 355 -4.45 -4.15 16.11
CA VAL A 355 -5.92 -4.35 16.04
C VAL A 355 -6.54 -3.40 15.01
N ILE A 356 -6.21 -2.10 15.05
CA ILE A 356 -6.74 -1.12 14.10
C ILE A 356 -6.29 -1.47 12.66
N ARG A 357 -5.03 -1.87 12.47
CA ARG A 357 -4.52 -2.30 11.16
C ARG A 357 -5.24 -3.52 10.63
N TRP A 358 -5.49 -4.49 11.51
CA TRP A 358 -6.27 -5.67 11.18
C TRP A 358 -7.68 -5.32 10.74
N LEU A 359 -8.40 -4.52 11.54
CA LEU A 359 -9.77 -4.09 11.24
C LEU A 359 -9.85 -3.30 9.95
N TRP A 360 -8.88 -2.40 9.72
CA TRP A 360 -8.82 -1.63 8.49
C TRP A 360 -8.60 -2.53 7.27
N LEU A 361 -7.62 -3.44 7.35
CA LEU A 361 -7.34 -4.36 6.27
C LEU A 361 -8.52 -5.31 5.99
N MET A 362 -9.19 -5.80 7.05
CA MET A 362 -10.42 -6.57 6.91
C MET A 362 -11.51 -5.77 6.19
N ASN A 363 -11.70 -4.49 6.54
CA ASN A 363 -12.66 -3.64 5.86
C ASN A 363 -12.32 -3.44 4.36
N ASP A 364 -11.04 -3.28 4.04
CA ASP A 364 -10.59 -3.13 2.65
C ASP A 364 -10.72 -4.41 1.82
N MET A 365 -10.78 -5.56 2.46
CA MET A 365 -10.87 -6.87 1.82
C MET A 365 -12.20 -7.58 2.04
N ALA A 366 -13.05 -7.10 2.95
CA ALA A 366 -14.34 -7.70 3.22
C ALA A 366 -15.41 -7.19 2.25
N GLY A 367 -16.22 -8.11 1.80
CA GLY A 367 -17.38 -7.80 1.00
C GLY A 367 -17.16 -7.94 -0.52
N PRO A 368 -18.27 -7.97 -1.25
CA PRO A 368 -18.27 -8.19 -2.69
C PRO A 368 -17.70 -6.98 -3.45
N ALA A 369 -17.34 -7.22 -4.70
CA ALA A 369 -17.15 -6.15 -5.66
C ALA A 369 -18.51 -5.57 -6.09
N HIS A 370 -18.57 -4.25 -6.23
CA HIS A 370 -19.74 -3.54 -6.73
C HIS A 370 -19.55 -3.20 -8.20
N LEU A 371 -20.42 -3.71 -9.05
CA LEU A 371 -20.35 -3.53 -10.49
C LEU A 371 -21.56 -2.75 -11.01
N GLU A 372 -21.30 -1.58 -11.58
CA GLU A 372 -22.24 -0.87 -12.43
C GLU A 372 -22.11 -1.40 -13.86
N LEU A 373 -23.04 -2.22 -14.28
CA LEU A 373 -23.07 -2.82 -15.62
C LEU A 373 -24.07 -2.07 -16.52
N ARG A 374 -23.62 -1.58 -17.66
CA ARG A 374 -24.46 -1.06 -18.72
C ARG A 374 -24.40 -1.98 -19.93
N THR A 375 -25.56 -2.51 -20.34
CA THR A 375 -25.67 -3.43 -21.46
C THR A 375 -27.08 -3.43 -22.05
N ASP A 376 -27.19 -3.62 -23.37
CA ASP A 376 -28.45 -3.78 -24.08
C ASP A 376 -28.80 -5.28 -24.29
N TYR A 377 -27.96 -6.19 -23.79
CA TYR A 377 -28.07 -7.62 -24.04
C TYR A 377 -27.88 -8.43 -22.76
N PRO A 378 -28.40 -9.67 -22.71
CA PRO A 378 -28.08 -10.61 -21.63
C PRO A 378 -26.57 -10.82 -21.48
N VAL A 379 -26.10 -10.88 -20.24
CA VAL A 379 -24.71 -11.08 -19.89
C VAL A 379 -24.58 -12.26 -18.94
N GLU A 380 -23.75 -13.23 -19.29
CA GLU A 380 -23.31 -14.30 -18.39
C GLU A 380 -21.92 -13.96 -17.86
N MET A 381 -21.77 -13.97 -16.54
CA MET A 381 -20.49 -13.78 -15.86
C MET A 381 -20.15 -15.06 -15.09
N GLU A 382 -19.01 -15.68 -15.39
CA GLU A 382 -18.55 -16.90 -14.73
C GLU A 382 -17.26 -16.62 -13.97
N ASN A 383 -17.28 -16.83 -12.67
CA ASN A 383 -16.07 -16.77 -11.84
C ASN A 383 -15.19 -17.99 -12.17
N LEU A 384 -13.98 -17.75 -12.63
CA LEU A 384 -13.08 -18.80 -13.14
C LEU A 384 -12.49 -19.68 -12.03
N THR A 385 -12.50 -19.21 -10.78
CA THR A 385 -12.01 -19.97 -9.63
C THR A 385 -13.09 -20.87 -9.05
N THR A 386 -14.30 -20.34 -8.88
CA THR A 386 -15.40 -21.05 -8.21
C THR A 386 -16.36 -21.73 -9.17
N GLY A 387 -16.34 -21.35 -10.44
CA GLY A 387 -17.32 -21.79 -11.46
C GLY A 387 -18.71 -21.19 -11.26
N GLN A 388 -18.90 -20.28 -10.31
CA GLN A 388 -20.19 -19.63 -10.08
C GLN A 388 -20.57 -18.77 -11.27
N LYS A 389 -21.83 -18.90 -11.70
CA LYS A 389 -22.38 -18.11 -12.81
C LYS A 389 -23.40 -17.10 -12.31
N ILE A 390 -23.32 -15.90 -12.86
CA ILE A 390 -24.24 -14.79 -12.63
C ILE A 390 -24.81 -14.41 -13.98
N LEU A 391 -26.15 -14.39 -14.08
CA LEU A 391 -26.85 -13.92 -15.26
C LEU A 391 -27.39 -12.51 -15.00
N ALA A 392 -27.05 -11.57 -15.86
CA ALA A 392 -27.52 -10.20 -15.77
C ALA A 392 -28.26 -9.82 -17.04
N ASN A 393 -29.24 -8.94 -16.91
CA ASN A 393 -30.08 -8.44 -18.01
C ASN A 393 -30.84 -9.51 -18.80
N GLU A 394 -31.31 -10.56 -18.16
CA GLU A 394 -32.12 -11.62 -18.82
C GLU A 394 -33.37 -11.08 -19.51
N ASN A 395 -33.95 -10.01 -19.01
CA ASN A 395 -35.19 -9.41 -19.52
C ASN A 395 -34.96 -8.30 -20.55
N GLY A 396 -33.73 -8.09 -21.03
CA GLY A 396 -33.40 -7.09 -22.04
C GLY A 396 -33.63 -5.64 -21.60
N PHE A 397 -33.41 -5.35 -20.30
CA PHE A 397 -33.51 -3.98 -19.77
C PHE A 397 -32.38 -3.10 -20.33
N THR A 398 -32.73 -1.93 -20.86
CA THR A 398 -31.78 -0.94 -21.33
C THR A 398 -31.50 0.05 -20.19
N GLY A 399 -30.33 -0.04 -19.58
CA GLY A 399 -29.99 0.86 -18.48
C GLY A 399 -28.79 0.40 -17.67
N LEU A 400 -28.63 1.00 -16.50
CA LEU A 400 -27.57 0.69 -15.56
C LEU A 400 -28.06 -0.37 -14.58
N ILE A 401 -27.32 -1.48 -14.47
CA ILE A 401 -27.60 -2.59 -13.57
C ILE A 401 -26.52 -2.57 -12.49
N ASN A 402 -26.93 -2.53 -11.22
CA ASN A 402 -26.02 -2.60 -10.08
C ASN A 402 -25.97 -4.04 -9.58
N LEU A 403 -24.77 -4.62 -9.53
CA LEU A 403 -24.52 -5.98 -9.09
C LEU A 403 -23.53 -5.95 -7.92
N SER A 404 -23.74 -6.87 -6.98
CA SER A 404 -22.74 -7.24 -5.98
C SER A 404 -22.25 -8.64 -6.31
N ILE A 405 -20.97 -8.77 -6.64
CA ILE A 405 -20.39 -10.03 -7.13
C ILE A 405 -19.19 -10.42 -6.26
N PRO A 406 -18.95 -11.72 -6.02
CA PRO A 406 -17.72 -12.16 -5.39
C PRO A 406 -16.49 -11.65 -6.13
N GLU A 407 -15.39 -11.47 -5.40
CA GLU A 407 -14.09 -11.18 -6.00
C GLU A 407 -13.59 -12.36 -6.85
N GLY A 408 -12.71 -12.08 -7.80
CA GLY A 408 -12.05 -13.09 -8.63
C GLY A 408 -11.89 -12.70 -10.08
N ASP A 409 -11.36 -13.63 -10.85
CA ASP A 409 -11.27 -13.52 -12.29
C ASP A 409 -12.54 -14.06 -12.94
N TYR A 410 -13.10 -13.27 -13.83
CA TYR A 410 -14.36 -13.59 -14.50
C TYR A 410 -14.20 -13.66 -15.99
N ARG A 411 -14.85 -14.67 -16.57
CA ARG A 411 -15.22 -14.73 -17.98
C ARG A 411 -16.61 -14.14 -18.13
N ILE A 412 -16.73 -13.10 -18.97
CA ILE A 412 -17.97 -12.37 -19.22
C ILE A 412 -18.37 -12.60 -20.66
N LYS A 413 -19.55 -13.17 -20.88
CA LYS A 413 -20.13 -13.41 -22.20
C LYS A 413 -21.28 -12.45 -22.43
N CYS A 414 -21.20 -11.73 -23.56
CA CYS A 414 -22.27 -10.87 -24.05
C CYS A 414 -22.44 -11.09 -25.55
N LYS A 415 -23.61 -11.54 -25.99
CA LYS A 415 -23.82 -12.00 -27.36
C LYS A 415 -22.82 -13.12 -27.76
N ASN A 416 -22.06 -12.88 -28.84
CA ASN A 416 -21.05 -13.78 -29.38
C ASN A 416 -19.62 -13.40 -28.93
N GLU A 417 -19.51 -12.51 -27.96
CA GLU A 417 -18.23 -12.00 -27.48
C GLU A 417 -17.93 -12.43 -26.06
N GLU A 418 -16.66 -12.59 -25.76
CA GLU A 418 -16.15 -13.07 -24.50
C GLU A 418 -15.06 -12.12 -24.01
N TYR A 419 -15.11 -11.72 -22.72
CA TYR A 419 -14.18 -10.81 -22.09
C TYR A 419 -13.67 -11.40 -20.79
N TYR A 420 -12.51 -10.96 -20.35
CA TYR A 420 -11.93 -11.35 -19.08
C TYR A 420 -11.70 -10.11 -18.21
N ARG A 421 -12.18 -10.15 -16.96
CA ARG A 421 -12.03 -9.07 -15.99
C ARG A 421 -11.71 -9.63 -14.62
N THR A 422 -10.86 -8.93 -13.89
CA THR A 422 -10.59 -9.17 -12.49
C THR A 422 -11.38 -8.19 -11.64
N PHE A 423 -12.13 -8.70 -10.68
CA PHE A 423 -12.85 -7.90 -9.70
C PHE A 423 -12.25 -8.17 -8.33
N LEU A 424 -11.75 -7.11 -7.69
CA LEU A 424 -11.13 -7.17 -6.37
C LEU A 424 -12.17 -6.95 -5.27
N PRO A 425 -11.95 -7.48 -4.06
CA PRO A 425 -12.89 -7.33 -2.95
C PRO A 425 -13.12 -5.87 -2.59
N ALA A 426 -14.32 -5.55 -2.09
CA ALA A 426 -14.73 -4.23 -1.64
C ALA A 426 -14.34 -3.08 -2.59
N SER A 427 -14.44 -3.31 -3.90
CA SER A 427 -14.06 -2.37 -4.95
C SER A 427 -15.24 -2.09 -5.87
N SER A 428 -15.28 -0.89 -6.46
CA SER A 428 -16.34 -0.47 -7.38
C SER A 428 -15.83 -0.43 -8.81
N TYR A 429 -16.62 -0.97 -9.71
CA TYR A 429 -16.31 -1.05 -11.13
C TYR A 429 -17.46 -0.55 -11.96
N ARG A 430 -17.13 -0.02 -13.13
CA ARG A 430 -18.10 0.31 -14.16
C ARG A 430 -17.74 -0.42 -15.45
N LEU A 431 -18.68 -1.16 -16.00
CA LEU A 431 -18.51 -1.92 -17.24
C LEU A 431 -19.62 -1.52 -18.22
N ASP A 432 -19.22 -0.93 -19.35
CA ASP A 432 -20.12 -0.54 -20.44
C ASP A 432 -19.93 -1.50 -21.61
N LEU A 433 -20.92 -2.36 -21.84
CA LEU A 433 -20.94 -3.34 -22.92
C LEU A 433 -21.87 -2.92 -24.10
N CYS A 434 -22.26 -1.65 -24.16
CA CYS A 434 -23.06 -1.13 -25.28
C CYS A 434 -22.25 -1.10 -26.57
N LEU A 435 -22.95 -1.10 -27.71
CA LEU A 435 -22.35 -0.98 -29.02
C LEU A 435 -21.53 0.30 -29.18
N GLY A 436 -20.45 0.23 -29.96
CA GLY A 436 -19.61 1.38 -30.27
C GLY A 436 -18.52 1.72 -29.26
N LYS A 437 -18.25 0.86 -28.27
CA LYS A 437 -17.17 1.03 -27.30
C LYS A 437 -16.07 -0.01 -27.47
N VAL A 438 -14.84 0.31 -27.05
CA VAL A 438 -13.81 -0.71 -26.82
C VAL A 438 -14.30 -1.58 -25.68
N ARG A 439 -14.48 -2.86 -25.95
CA ARG A 439 -15.04 -3.78 -24.97
C ARG A 439 -13.96 -4.53 -24.20
N ASP A 440 -12.94 -4.97 -24.92
CA ASP A 440 -11.72 -5.54 -24.34
C ASP A 440 -10.53 -5.36 -25.28
N TYR A 441 -9.34 -5.44 -24.72
CA TYR A 441 -8.11 -5.50 -25.48
C TYR A 441 -7.04 -6.26 -24.69
N GLN A 442 -6.15 -6.91 -25.42
CA GLN A 442 -5.00 -7.59 -24.84
C GLN A 442 -3.75 -6.79 -25.14
N VAL A 443 -2.83 -6.76 -24.19
CA VAL A 443 -1.55 -6.08 -24.34
C VAL A 443 -0.44 -7.12 -24.40
N SER A 444 0.44 -6.97 -25.36
CA SER A 444 1.64 -7.80 -25.50
C SER A 444 2.87 -6.94 -25.66
N VAL A 445 4.01 -7.50 -25.23
CA VAL A 445 5.32 -6.85 -25.32
C VAL A 445 6.28 -7.75 -26.06
N ASN A 446 7.01 -7.17 -27.00
CA ASN A 446 8.13 -7.82 -27.65
C ASN A 446 9.37 -6.93 -27.54
N SER A 447 10.46 -7.47 -27.02
CA SER A 447 11.76 -6.80 -27.05
C SER A 447 12.44 -6.98 -28.40
N THR A 448 13.11 -5.94 -28.88
CA THR A 448 13.94 -6.04 -30.06
C THR A 448 15.42 -6.15 -29.68
N ASN A 449 16.26 -6.71 -30.56
CA ASN A 449 17.70 -6.87 -30.33
C ASN A 449 18.48 -5.53 -30.17
N LYS A 450 17.81 -4.39 -30.21
CA LYS A 450 18.41 -3.05 -30.10
C LYS A 450 17.99 -2.26 -28.85
N GLY A 451 17.38 -2.91 -27.85
CA GLY A 451 16.89 -2.24 -26.64
C GLY A 451 15.60 -1.44 -26.84
N ASP A 452 14.94 -1.58 -28.00
CA ASP A 452 13.59 -1.07 -28.20
C ASP A 452 12.56 -2.10 -27.72
N ILE A 453 11.44 -1.63 -27.19
CA ILE A 453 10.29 -2.42 -26.80
C ILE A 453 9.14 -2.09 -27.72
N ILE A 454 8.47 -3.12 -28.23
CA ILE A 454 7.24 -2.97 -29.01
C ILE A 454 6.08 -3.38 -28.11
N ILE A 455 5.21 -2.41 -27.81
CA ILE A 455 3.99 -2.61 -27.05
C ILE A 455 2.84 -2.63 -28.03
N ARG A 456 2.03 -3.69 -28.03
CA ARG A 456 0.89 -3.85 -28.92
C ARG A 456 -0.38 -4.05 -28.10
N ALA A 457 -1.43 -3.29 -28.45
CA ALA A 457 -2.78 -3.52 -27.95
C ALA A 457 -3.65 -4.08 -29.07
N ASN A 458 -4.20 -5.28 -28.85
CA ASN A 458 -5.16 -5.92 -29.76
C ASN A 458 -6.55 -5.72 -29.15
N ALA A 459 -7.42 -4.99 -29.85
CA ALA A 459 -8.71 -4.60 -29.32
C ALA A 459 -9.87 -5.24 -30.11
N LEU A 460 -10.96 -5.47 -29.39
CA LEU A 460 -12.26 -5.86 -29.88
C LEU A 460 -13.26 -4.74 -29.62
N GLY A 461 -14.15 -4.48 -30.57
CA GLY A 461 -15.15 -3.44 -30.42
C GLY A 461 -15.71 -3.01 -31.77
N GLU A 462 -16.27 -1.82 -31.83
CA GLU A 462 -16.82 -1.22 -33.03
C GLU A 462 -16.67 0.30 -32.99
N GLY A 463 -16.30 0.91 -34.12
CA GLY A 463 -16.16 2.36 -34.24
C GLY A 463 -14.71 2.84 -34.25
N ASN A 464 -14.54 4.14 -34.07
CA ASN A 464 -13.24 4.78 -34.01
C ASN A 464 -12.86 5.01 -32.55
N HIS A 465 -11.71 4.50 -32.15
CA HIS A 465 -11.22 4.58 -30.79
C HIS A 465 -9.85 5.21 -30.71
N GLN A 466 -9.64 6.03 -29.70
CA GLN A 466 -8.35 6.62 -29.40
C GLN A 466 -7.67 5.83 -28.29
N PHE A 467 -6.50 5.29 -28.57
CA PHE A 467 -5.64 4.63 -27.57
C PHE A 467 -4.50 5.55 -27.18
N ARG A 468 -4.38 5.80 -25.90
CA ARG A 468 -3.29 6.59 -25.31
C ARG A 468 -2.41 5.69 -24.47
N ILE A 469 -1.09 5.82 -24.62
CA ILE A 469 -0.11 5.17 -23.75
C ILE A 469 0.57 6.22 -22.87
N ARG A 470 0.66 5.96 -21.58
CA ARG A 470 1.45 6.73 -20.62
C ARG A 470 2.59 5.88 -20.10
N THR A 471 3.77 6.45 -19.93
CA THR A 471 4.98 5.67 -19.66
C THR A 471 5.84 6.26 -18.56
N SER A 472 6.56 5.40 -17.84
CA SER A 472 7.66 5.73 -16.95
C SER A 472 8.90 4.97 -17.42
N ASN A 473 10.03 5.64 -17.56
CA ASN A 473 11.30 5.13 -18.08
C ASN A 473 11.25 4.60 -19.53
N LEU A 474 10.27 5.05 -20.31
CA LEU A 474 10.17 4.80 -21.74
C LEU A 474 9.94 6.09 -22.51
N THR A 475 10.61 6.26 -23.64
CA THR A 475 10.36 7.34 -24.59
C THR A 475 9.73 6.82 -25.85
N LEU A 476 8.79 7.58 -26.42
CA LEU A 476 8.10 7.30 -27.68
C LEU A 476 7.67 8.61 -28.35
N SER A 477 7.53 8.59 -29.68
CA SER A 477 7.20 9.78 -30.46
C SER A 477 5.71 10.12 -30.51
N HIS A 478 4.85 9.10 -30.47
CA HIS A 478 3.41 9.24 -30.67
C HIS A 478 2.64 8.43 -29.62
N PRO A 479 2.32 9.05 -28.45
CA PRO A 479 1.64 8.36 -27.37
C PRO A 479 0.15 8.04 -27.68
N GLU A 480 -0.45 8.77 -28.62
CA GLU A 480 -1.84 8.59 -29.00
C GLU A 480 -1.95 7.96 -30.39
N LYS A 481 -2.86 7.00 -30.52
CA LYS A 481 -3.13 6.29 -31.75
C LYS A 481 -4.63 6.07 -31.92
N THR A 482 -5.11 6.21 -33.16
CA THR A 482 -6.51 5.92 -33.50
C THR A 482 -6.61 4.53 -34.13
N LEU A 483 -7.62 3.78 -33.71
CA LEU A 483 -7.94 2.46 -34.25
C LEU A 483 -9.41 2.44 -34.68
N THR A 484 -9.65 2.09 -35.94
CA THR A 484 -11.01 1.85 -36.44
C THR A 484 -11.30 0.36 -36.34
N LEU A 485 -12.28 0.01 -35.52
CA LEU A 485 -12.77 -1.35 -35.33
C LEU A 485 -14.05 -1.55 -36.16
N LYS A 486 -14.12 -2.64 -36.91
CA LYS A 486 -15.31 -3.06 -37.64
C LYS A 486 -15.98 -4.19 -36.84
N ASN A 487 -17.30 -4.17 -36.81
CA ASN A 487 -18.10 -5.14 -36.06
C ASN A 487 -17.62 -6.59 -36.29
N GLY A 488 -17.25 -7.26 -35.19
CA GLY A 488 -16.75 -8.64 -35.18
C GLY A 488 -15.30 -8.85 -35.59
N ASN A 489 -14.53 -7.80 -35.89
CA ASN A 489 -13.11 -7.90 -36.21
C ASN A 489 -12.23 -7.34 -35.10
N SER A 490 -11.10 -8.00 -34.89
CA SER A 490 -10.04 -7.45 -34.04
C SER A 490 -9.19 -6.46 -34.83
N GLY A 491 -8.70 -5.44 -34.13
CA GLY A 491 -7.71 -4.50 -34.64
C GLY A 491 -6.56 -4.32 -33.65
N SER A 492 -5.46 -3.76 -34.13
CA SER A 492 -4.31 -3.53 -33.23
C SER A 492 -3.67 -2.17 -33.43
N VAL A 493 -3.17 -1.62 -32.35
CA VAL A 493 -2.25 -0.49 -32.35
C VAL A 493 -0.91 -0.90 -31.72
N GLU A 494 0.16 -0.29 -32.19
CA GLU A 494 1.51 -0.65 -31.77
C GLU A 494 2.33 0.62 -31.46
N TRP A 495 3.07 0.61 -30.36
CA TRP A 495 4.01 1.64 -29.99
C TRP A 495 5.43 1.07 -29.94
N ARG A 496 6.35 1.77 -30.61
CA ARG A 496 7.78 1.50 -30.45
C ARG A 496 8.32 2.44 -29.38
N CYS A 497 8.79 1.87 -28.30
CA CYS A 497 9.31 2.56 -27.15
C CYS A 497 10.80 2.26 -26.97
N ARG A 498 11.57 3.24 -26.52
CA ARG A 498 12.96 3.06 -26.12
C ARG A 498 13.10 3.20 -24.62
N ILE A 499 13.83 2.28 -23.97
CA ILE A 499 14.17 2.38 -22.56
C ILE A 499 15.10 3.57 -22.37
N THR A 500 14.73 4.52 -21.48
CA THR A 500 15.49 5.73 -21.22
C THR A 500 16.72 5.45 -20.35
N ASN A 501 16.57 4.59 -19.34
CA ASN A 501 17.63 4.16 -18.44
C ASN A 501 17.54 2.65 -18.23
N SER A 502 18.57 1.91 -18.68
CA SER A 502 18.63 0.44 -18.58
C SER A 502 18.71 -0.08 -17.14
N ASP A 503 19.13 0.76 -16.21
CA ASP A 503 19.22 0.40 -14.78
C ASP A 503 17.95 0.71 -14.01
N MET A 504 16.87 1.10 -14.68
CA MET A 504 15.57 1.36 -14.08
C MET A 504 14.49 0.49 -14.70
N PRO A 505 13.55 -0.04 -13.90
CA PRO A 505 12.34 -0.65 -14.42
C PRO A 505 11.52 0.37 -15.22
N TRP A 506 10.75 -0.13 -16.16
CA TRP A 506 9.81 0.67 -16.92
C TRP A 506 8.38 0.23 -16.64
N VAL A 507 7.45 1.17 -16.77
CA VAL A 507 6.01 0.93 -16.66
C VAL A 507 5.30 1.61 -17.82
N ALA A 508 4.32 0.94 -18.39
CA ALA A 508 3.44 1.51 -19.40
C ALA A 508 1.98 1.22 -19.05
N VAL A 509 1.12 2.21 -19.25
CA VAL A 509 -0.33 2.11 -19.04
C VAL A 509 -1.03 2.55 -20.31
N ILE A 510 -1.87 1.68 -20.85
CA ILE A 510 -2.65 1.93 -22.04
C ILE A 510 -4.07 2.26 -21.62
N ILE A 511 -4.64 3.32 -22.19
CA ILE A 511 -5.95 3.86 -21.83
C ILE A 511 -6.72 4.09 -23.14
N PRO A 512 -7.79 3.33 -23.41
CA PRO A 512 -8.67 3.57 -24.55
C PRO A 512 -9.66 4.68 -24.23
N ASP A 513 -9.94 5.57 -25.19
CA ASP A 513 -10.96 6.62 -25.16
C ASP A 513 -10.93 7.51 -23.88
N ASN A 514 -9.75 7.67 -23.27
CA ASN A 514 -9.54 8.29 -21.96
C ASN A 514 -10.34 7.64 -20.82
N ASP A 515 -10.79 6.41 -20.99
CA ASP A 515 -11.48 5.65 -19.96
C ASP A 515 -10.49 4.89 -19.07
N HIS A 516 -10.17 5.45 -17.93
CA HIS A 516 -9.27 4.86 -16.95
C HIS A 516 -9.80 3.54 -16.34
N SER A 517 -11.10 3.26 -16.45
CA SER A 517 -11.67 1.98 -15.99
C SER A 517 -11.25 0.80 -16.88
N LEU A 518 -10.87 1.09 -18.11
CA LEU A 518 -10.40 0.12 -19.08
C LEU A 518 -8.88 0.05 -19.20
N ARG A 519 -8.15 0.82 -18.38
CA ARG A 519 -6.68 0.83 -18.47
C ARG A 519 -6.08 -0.55 -18.24
N LYS A 520 -5.02 -0.85 -18.97
CA LYS A 520 -4.18 -2.02 -18.73
C LYS A 520 -2.72 -1.60 -18.56
N GLU A 521 -2.08 -2.22 -17.59
CA GLU A 521 -0.70 -1.99 -17.22
C GLU A 521 0.19 -3.11 -17.73
N ILE A 522 1.40 -2.74 -18.10
CA ILE A 522 2.52 -3.65 -18.31
C ILE A 522 3.79 -3.00 -17.75
N HIS A 523 4.69 -3.81 -17.28
CA HIS A 523 5.97 -3.35 -16.74
C HIS A 523 7.08 -4.38 -16.99
N GLY A 524 8.31 -3.98 -16.74
CA GLY A 524 9.48 -4.85 -16.85
C GLY A 524 10.77 -4.10 -16.55
N ALA A 525 11.88 -4.80 -16.70
CA ALA A 525 13.21 -4.24 -16.55
C ALA A 525 14.16 -4.77 -17.63
N ALA A 526 15.17 -3.97 -18.01
CA ALA A 526 16.11 -4.35 -19.05
C ALA A 526 17.04 -5.51 -18.65
N TRP A 527 17.11 -5.83 -17.36
CA TRP A 527 17.97 -6.89 -16.79
C TRP A 527 17.19 -8.15 -16.37
N GLU A 528 15.91 -8.22 -16.64
CA GLU A 528 15.03 -9.39 -16.35
C GLU A 528 14.85 -10.30 -17.55
#